data_b067dd578e80c10debfe661b71a6fef0
#
_entry.id   b067dd578e80c10debfe661b71a6fef0
#
_cell.length_a   1.000
_cell.length_b   1.000
_cell.length_c   1.000
_cell.angle_alpha   90.00
_cell.angle_beta   90.00
_cell.angle_gamma   90.00
#
_symmetry.space_group_name_H-M   'P 1'
#
loop_
_entity.id
_entity.type
_entity.pdbx_description
1 polymer ?
#
loop_
_entity_poly.entity_id
_entity_poly.type
_entity_poly.pdbx_seq_one_letter_code
_entity_poly.pdbx_strand_id
1 'polypeptide(L)'
;MLNHIVLMGRLTRDPELRRTGSGIAVASFTLAVDRDYAAQGAERETDFVDIVAWRSTAEFVSKYFTKGRMAVVSGRLQIRNWQDKDGNKRRSAEVVANDVYFGDSKRDGAAPGGFDQSIPS
;
A
#
# COMPACT_ATOMS: atom_id res chain seq x y z
N MET A 1 18.54 8.69 13.62
CA MET A 1 18.33 7.60 12.68
C MET A 1 17.26 7.95 11.66
N LEU A 2 17.35 7.38 10.50
CA LEU A 2 16.39 7.67 9.43
C LEU A 2 15.74 6.38 8.96
N ASN A 3 14.42 6.38 8.90
CA ASN A 3 13.65 5.23 8.42
C ASN A 3 12.46 5.78 7.64
N HIS A 4 12.62 5.88 6.34
CA HIS A 4 11.59 6.46 5.49
C HIS A 4 11.54 5.72 4.17
N ILE A 5 10.35 5.35 3.77
CA ILE A 5 10.15 4.61 2.54
C ILE A 5 8.95 5.18 1.79
N VAL A 6 9.06 5.25 0.49
CA VAL A 6 7.98 5.68 -0.39
C VAL A 6 7.81 4.64 -1.47
N LEU A 7 6.60 4.12 -1.60
CA LEU A 7 6.29 3.09 -2.57
C LEU A 7 5.08 3.48 -3.39
N MET A 8 5.06 3.05 -4.63
CA MET A 8 3.91 3.22 -5.50
C MET A 8 3.56 1.88 -6.09
N GLY A 9 2.31 1.48 -5.96
CA GLY A 9 1.86 0.21 -6.47
C GLY A 9 0.36 0.09 -6.45
N ARG A 10 -0.15 -1.06 -6.85
CA ARG A 10 -1.59 -1.29 -6.88
C ARG A 10 -1.99 -2.19 -5.74
N LEU A 11 -3.15 -1.91 -5.16
CA LEU A 11 -3.68 -2.78 -4.14
C LEU A 11 -4.05 -4.13 -4.75
N THR A 12 -3.64 -5.19 -4.09
CA THR A 12 -3.95 -6.54 -4.57
C THR A 12 -5.32 -7.01 -4.08
N ARG A 13 -5.87 -6.33 -3.09
CA ARG A 13 -7.17 -6.64 -2.52
C ARG A 13 -7.71 -5.39 -1.85
N ASP A 14 -8.98 -5.42 -1.49
CA ASP A 14 -9.55 -4.32 -0.74
C ASP A 14 -8.90 -4.24 0.63
N PRO A 15 -8.70 -3.05 1.18
CA PRO A 15 -8.15 -2.92 2.53
C PRO A 15 -9.06 -3.57 3.55
N GLU A 16 -8.45 -4.17 4.55
CA GLU A 16 -9.18 -4.77 5.65
C GLU A 16 -9.12 -3.82 6.83
N LEU A 17 -10.26 -3.30 7.23
CA LEU A 17 -10.33 -2.38 8.35
C LEU A 17 -10.74 -3.14 9.60
N ARG A 18 -9.97 -2.97 10.66
CA ARG A 18 -10.28 -3.56 11.94
C ARG A 18 -10.13 -2.50 13.01
N ARG A 19 -10.64 -2.80 14.19
CA ARG A 19 -10.43 -1.92 15.32
C ARG A 19 -9.79 -2.71 16.45
N THR A 20 -8.86 -2.05 17.13
CA THR A 20 -8.21 -2.67 18.29
C THR A 20 -9.20 -2.70 19.46
N GLY A 21 -8.78 -3.33 20.55
CA GLY A 21 -9.61 -3.35 21.76
C GLY A 21 -9.91 -1.97 22.29
N SER A 22 -9.06 -0.99 21.99
CA SER A 22 -9.29 0.40 22.40
C SER A 22 -10.09 1.19 21.39
N GLY A 23 -10.55 0.55 20.32
CA GLY A 23 -11.33 1.23 19.30
C GLY A 23 -10.53 1.95 18.24
N ILE A 24 -9.23 1.74 18.19
CA ILE A 24 -8.36 2.41 17.22
C ILE A 24 -8.45 1.71 15.88
N ALA A 25 -8.66 2.47 14.83
CA ALA A 25 -8.78 1.94 13.48
C ALA A 25 -7.42 1.49 12.94
N VAL A 26 -7.38 0.30 12.34
CA VAL A 26 -6.20 -0.26 11.70
C VAL A 26 -6.62 -0.84 10.38
N ALA A 27 -5.96 -0.45 9.30
CA ALA A 27 -6.24 -1.01 7.99
C ALA A 27 -4.99 -1.69 7.46
N SER A 28 -5.16 -2.84 6.84
CA SER A 28 -4.05 -3.55 6.22
C SER A 28 -4.39 -3.87 4.78
N PHE A 29 -3.40 -3.80 3.94
CA PHE A 29 -3.54 -4.13 2.53
C PHE A 29 -2.16 -4.45 1.97
N THR A 30 -2.13 -4.98 0.77
CA THR A 30 -0.89 -5.36 0.11
C THR A 30 -0.76 -4.60 -1.19
N LEU A 31 0.40 -4.02 -1.41
CA LEU A 31 0.71 -3.34 -2.67
C LEU A 31 1.53 -4.26 -3.56
N ALA A 32 1.17 -4.30 -4.83
CA ALA A 32 1.98 -4.92 -5.85
C ALA A 32 2.84 -3.83 -6.48
N VAL A 33 4.13 -3.91 -6.24
CA VAL A 33 5.07 -2.90 -6.71
C VAL A 33 5.95 -3.55 -7.76
N ASP A 34 5.80 -3.11 -9.00
CA ASP A 34 6.60 -3.65 -10.08
C ASP A 34 8.00 -3.10 -10.02
N ARG A 35 8.97 -3.94 -10.29
CA ARG A 35 10.34 -3.47 -10.38
C ARG A 35 10.51 -2.68 -11.66
N ASP A 36 11.41 -1.70 -11.62
CA ASP A 36 11.54 -0.76 -12.72
C ASP A 36 12.00 -1.42 -13.99
N TYR A 37 12.81 -2.47 -13.87
CA TYR A 37 13.25 -3.16 -15.09
C TYR A 37 13.51 -4.62 -14.77
N ALA A 38 13.61 -5.40 -15.85
CA ALA A 38 13.90 -6.82 -15.77
C ALA A 38 15.12 -7.10 -16.59
N ALA A 39 15.76 -8.24 -16.30
CA ALA A 39 16.86 -8.70 -17.13
C ALA A 39 16.34 -8.91 -18.53
N GLN A 40 17.22 -8.75 -19.50
CA GLN A 40 16.84 -8.91 -20.90
C GLN A 40 16.25 -10.29 -21.13
N GLY A 41 15.09 -10.34 -21.75
CA GLY A 41 14.42 -11.59 -22.02
C GLY A 41 13.61 -12.15 -20.88
N ALA A 42 13.61 -11.47 -19.72
CA ALA A 42 12.87 -11.93 -18.57
C ALA A 42 11.68 -11.02 -18.33
N GLU A 43 10.66 -11.58 -17.68
CA GLU A 43 9.52 -10.78 -17.27
C GLU A 43 9.87 -9.92 -16.07
N ARG A 44 9.20 -8.79 -15.98
CA ARG A 44 9.39 -7.90 -14.84
C ARG A 44 8.81 -8.54 -13.60
N GLU A 45 9.56 -8.47 -12.53
CA GLU A 45 9.12 -9.04 -11.26
C GLU A 45 8.34 -8.01 -10.47
N THR A 46 7.48 -8.51 -9.61
CA THR A 46 6.65 -7.70 -8.75
C THR A 46 6.92 -8.06 -7.31
N ASP A 47 7.10 -7.05 -6.48
CA ASP A 47 7.23 -7.24 -5.04
C ASP A 47 5.90 -6.97 -4.39
N PHE A 48 5.50 -7.86 -3.48
CA PHE A 48 4.25 -7.70 -2.73
C PHE A 48 4.61 -7.22 -1.35
N VAL A 49 4.16 -6.02 -1.01
CA VAL A 49 4.56 -5.35 0.22
C VAL A 49 3.35 -5.14 1.09
N ASP A 50 3.43 -5.61 2.33
CA ASP A 50 2.33 -5.44 3.29
C ASP A 50 2.38 -4.05 3.87
N ILE A 51 1.23 -3.39 3.89
CA ILE A 51 1.08 -2.03 4.37
C ILE A 51 0.08 -2.03 5.52
N VAL A 52 0.41 -1.28 6.56
CA VAL A 52 -0.46 -1.09 7.71
C VAL A 52 -0.67 0.40 7.91
N ALA A 53 -1.91 0.80 8.08
CA ALA A 53 -2.26 2.20 8.34
C ALA A 53 -3.07 2.27 9.62
N TRP A 54 -2.92 3.38 10.35
CA TRP A 54 -3.55 3.54 11.66
C TRP A 54 -4.41 4.79 11.68
N ARG A 55 -5.46 4.76 12.49
CA ARG A 55 -6.29 5.93 12.82
C ARG A 55 -6.90 6.54 11.57
N SER A 56 -6.76 7.83 11.38
CA SER A 56 -7.41 8.50 10.27
C SER A 56 -6.89 8.01 8.91
N THR A 57 -5.63 7.64 8.83
CA THR A 57 -5.10 7.07 7.59
C THR A 57 -5.78 5.75 7.27
N ALA A 58 -6.03 4.94 8.30
CA ALA A 58 -6.74 3.66 8.11
C ALA A 58 -8.15 3.89 7.59
N GLU A 59 -8.85 4.86 8.14
CA GLU A 59 -10.20 5.15 7.72
C GLU A 59 -10.23 5.70 6.30
N PHE A 60 -9.28 6.57 5.98
CA PHE A 60 -9.18 7.12 4.64
C PHE A 60 -8.97 6.02 3.60
N VAL A 61 -8.01 5.14 3.87
CA VAL A 61 -7.69 4.07 2.92
C VAL A 61 -8.89 3.13 2.75
N SER A 62 -9.53 2.77 3.85
CA SER A 62 -10.66 1.85 3.79
C SER A 62 -11.83 2.44 3.04
N LYS A 63 -11.97 3.76 3.08
CA LYS A 63 -13.09 4.41 2.46
C LYS A 63 -12.87 4.63 0.97
N TYR A 64 -11.64 4.92 0.56
CA TYR A 64 -11.40 5.42 -0.78
C TYR A 64 -10.57 4.50 -1.68
N PHE A 65 -9.94 3.48 -1.13
CA PHE A 65 -9.11 2.58 -1.94
C PHE A 65 -9.74 1.21 -2.06
N THR A 66 -9.62 0.63 -3.25
CA THR A 66 -10.14 -0.69 -3.53
C THR A 66 -9.09 -1.45 -4.32
N LYS A 67 -9.33 -2.75 -4.48
CA LYS A 67 -8.44 -3.61 -5.26
C LYS A 67 -8.17 -3.00 -6.63
N GLY A 68 -6.92 -2.97 -7.00
CA GLY A 68 -6.50 -2.48 -8.32
C GLY A 68 -6.18 -1.01 -8.38
N ARG A 69 -6.54 -0.23 -7.35
CA ARG A 69 -6.21 1.20 -7.35
C ARG A 69 -4.72 1.40 -7.15
N MET A 70 -4.20 2.41 -7.82
CA MET A 70 -2.80 2.79 -7.66
C MET A 70 -2.67 3.71 -6.45
N ALA A 71 -1.76 3.37 -5.55
CA ALA A 71 -1.55 4.15 -4.34
C ALA A 71 -0.09 4.50 -4.19
N VAL A 72 0.17 5.68 -3.64
CA VAL A 72 1.51 6.09 -3.23
C VAL A 72 1.52 6.10 -1.71
N VAL A 73 2.40 5.33 -1.11
CA VAL A 73 2.47 5.17 0.33
C VAL A 73 3.79 5.75 0.81
N SER A 74 3.72 6.65 1.77
CA SER A 74 4.89 7.23 2.43
C SER A 74 4.85 6.81 3.89
N GLY A 75 5.93 6.23 4.38
CA GLY A 75 5.97 5.79 5.75
C GLY A 75 7.32 5.25 6.15
N ARG A 76 7.30 4.24 6.98
CA ARG A 76 8.54 3.65 7.48
C ARG A 76 8.45 2.13 7.42
N LEU A 77 9.60 1.52 7.32
CA LEU A 77 9.70 0.06 7.33
C LEU A 77 9.71 -0.42 8.77
N GLN A 78 8.96 -1.45 9.06
CA GLN A 78 8.93 -2.04 10.39
C GLN A 78 9.09 -3.54 10.27
N ILE A 79 9.97 -4.09 11.07
CA ILE A 79 10.17 -5.53 11.12
C ILE A 79 9.43 -6.05 12.34
N ARG A 80 8.62 -7.08 12.14
CA ARG A 80 7.88 -7.69 13.23
C ARG A 80 8.35 -9.12 13.40
N ASN A 81 8.67 -9.47 14.65
CA ASN A 81 9.08 -10.82 14.98
C ASN A 81 7.90 -11.56 15.60
N TRP A 82 7.72 -12.81 15.22
CA TRP A 82 6.61 -13.61 15.73
C TRP A 82 6.99 -15.08 15.68
N GLN A 83 6.18 -15.91 16.33
CA GLN A 83 6.39 -17.36 16.31
C GLN A 83 5.22 -18.02 15.62
N ASP A 84 5.53 -19.05 14.82
CA ASP A 84 4.46 -19.81 14.18
C ASP A 84 3.98 -20.91 15.12
N LYS A 85 3.08 -21.75 14.62
CA LYS A 85 2.47 -22.80 15.43
C LYS A 85 3.49 -23.82 15.94
N ASP A 86 4.57 -23.99 15.20
CA ASP A 86 5.59 -24.97 15.55
C ASP A 86 6.66 -24.36 16.44
N GLY A 87 6.50 -23.14 16.87
CA GLY A 87 7.46 -22.47 17.73
C GLY A 87 8.64 -21.86 16.99
N ASN A 88 8.63 -21.89 15.67
CA ASN A 88 9.71 -21.31 14.89
C ASN A 88 9.61 -19.80 14.89
N LYS A 89 10.75 -19.14 15.06
CA LYS A 89 10.79 -17.70 15.01
C LYS A 89 10.71 -17.22 13.58
N ARG A 90 9.83 -16.25 13.34
CA ARG A 90 9.61 -15.69 12.01
C ARG A 90 9.76 -14.20 12.04
N ARG A 91 10.00 -13.65 10.88
CA ARG A 91 10.13 -12.23 10.69
C ARG A 91 9.28 -11.78 9.53
N SER A 92 8.58 -10.68 9.72
CA SER A 92 7.78 -10.09 8.65
C SER A 92 8.15 -8.63 8.52
N ALA A 93 8.28 -8.18 7.29
CA ALA A 93 8.52 -6.78 7.00
C ALA A 93 7.21 -6.15 6.55
N GLU A 94 6.89 -5.00 7.12
CA GLU A 94 5.69 -4.28 6.71
C GLU A 94 6.01 -2.79 6.72
N VAL A 95 5.23 -2.03 5.97
CA VAL A 95 5.37 -0.58 5.92
C VAL A 95 4.23 0.02 6.72
N VAL A 96 4.58 0.84 7.69
CA VAL A 96 3.59 1.59 8.46
C VAL A 96 3.40 2.90 7.73
N ALA A 97 2.21 3.09 7.16
CA ALA A 97 1.93 4.24 6.32
C ALA A 97 1.64 5.47 7.16
N ASN A 98 2.36 6.54 6.89
CA ASN A 98 2.04 7.84 7.45
C ASN A 98 1.05 8.56 6.56
N ASP A 99 1.23 8.43 5.25
CA ASP A 99 0.37 9.09 4.27
C ASP A 99 0.14 8.16 3.10
N VAL A 100 -1.06 8.22 2.55
CA VAL A 100 -1.41 7.44 1.37
C VAL A 100 -2.08 8.39 0.39
N TYR A 101 -1.58 8.39 -0.84
CA TYR A 101 -2.08 9.26 -1.88
C TYR A 101 -2.58 8.45 -3.04
N PHE A 102 -3.49 9.00 -3.83
CA PHE A 102 -3.92 8.36 -5.05
C PHE A 102 -2.80 8.46 -6.07
N GLY A 103 -2.46 7.34 -6.68
CA GLY A 103 -1.45 7.31 -7.73
C GLY A 103 -2.06 7.33 -9.11
N ASP A 104 -3.40 7.26 -9.21
CA ASP A 104 -4.09 7.31 -10.48
C ASP A 104 -5.33 8.17 -10.32
N SER A 105 -5.93 8.52 -11.46
CA SER A 105 -7.17 9.24 -11.43
C SER A 105 -8.30 8.30 -11.10
N LYS A 106 -9.25 8.78 -10.34
CA LYS A 106 -10.46 8.02 -10.16
C LYS A 106 -11.21 8.03 -11.47
N ARG A 107 -11.46 6.84 -11.99
CA ARG A 107 -12.08 6.74 -13.28
C ARG A 107 -13.54 6.45 -13.11
N ASP A 108 -14.32 7.38 -13.18
CA ASP A 108 -15.72 7.13 -13.17
C ASP A 108 -16.21 7.00 -14.54
N GLY A 109 -15.44 6.53 -15.30
CA GLY A 109 -15.74 6.58 -16.63
C GLY A 109 -15.59 7.96 -17.08
N ALA A 110 -15.11 8.73 -16.38
CA ALA A 110 -15.15 10.01 -16.81
C ALA A 110 -14.01 10.55 -17.27
N ALA A 111 -13.88 11.02 -17.47
CA ALA A 111 -13.10 11.50 -17.76
C ALA A 111 -12.25 11.84 -18.12
N PRO A 112 -12.16 11.98 -18.61
CA PRO A 112 -11.24 12.04 -19.13
C PRO A 112 -10.31 12.86 -19.17
N GLY A 113 -10.46 12.91 -19.28
CA GLY A 113 -9.65 13.31 -19.32
C GLY A 113 -9.22 14.12 -19.16
N GLY A 114 -9.48 14.24 -19.10
CA GLY A 114 -8.89 14.86 -19.02
C GLY A 114 -8.52 15.44 -18.40
N PHE A 115 -8.53 15.47 -18.23
CA PHE A 115 -7.86 15.91 -17.73
C PHE A 115 -7.17 16.03 -17.71
N ASP A 116 -7.15 16.01 -17.97
CA ASP A 116 -6.31 16.14 -18.08
C ASP A 116 -5.66 16.40 -18.10
N GLN A 117 -5.61 16.45 -18.10
CA GLN A 117 -4.80 16.64 -18.27
C GLN A 117 -4.22 17.33 -18.06
N SER A 118 -4.34 17.57 -18.10
CA SER A 118 -3.75 18.20 -18.13
C SER A 118 -3.28 18.74 -17.41
N ILE A 119 -3.00 18.79 -16.92
CA ILE A 119 -2.36 19.12 -16.39
C ILE A 119 -1.65 19.35 -16.19
N PRO A 120 -1.30 19.66 -16.14
CA PRO A 120 -0.40 19.74 -16.07
C PRO A 120 0.16 19.61 -15.62
N SER A 121 0.24 19.61 -15.63
CA SER A 121 0.90 19.36 -15.51
C SER A 121 1.48 19.30 -15.42
#